data_3fcf8ddd152958cefb9fa566ed0da80d
#
_entry.id   3fcf8ddd152958cefb9fa566ed0da80d
#
_cell.length_a   1.000
_cell.length_b   1.000
_cell.length_c   1.000
_cell.angle_alpha   90.00
_cell.angle_beta   90.00
_cell.angle_gamma   90.00
#
_symmetry.space_group_name_H-M   'P 1'
#
loop_
_entity.id
_entity.type
_entity.pdbx_description
1 polymer ?
#
loop_
_entity_poly.entity_id
_entity_poly.type
_entity_poly.pdbx_seq_one_letter_code
_entity_poly.pdbx_strand_id
1 'polypeptide(L)'
;MLASLEWLKQYVDINISVAELCDKITRVGLEVDTVTQLGKGLEGVITGKVMEIHRHPDSAHLWFCMLDYGQGGEPVQILTGAQNVHQYDIVPVAVVGSVLPPSERNPQGLKLKKAKMRGLDSFGMLCSADELGIESKLLLPEQRNGIFILPENTPIGVDIKTVLGLDDTVIDIDLTSNRADCFSIIGLAREISAITGCPLKMPAM
;
A
#
# COMPACT_ATOMS: atom_id res chain seq x y z
N MET A 1 -3.86 8.31 19.92
CA MET A 1 -4.96 8.19 18.91
C MET A 1 -4.36 8.22 17.55
N LEU A 2 -4.63 7.20 16.71
CA LEU A 2 -4.14 7.16 15.34
C LEU A 2 -5.03 8.00 14.43
N ALA A 3 -4.46 8.98 13.75
CA ALA A 3 -5.14 9.86 12.83
C ALA A 3 -4.53 9.79 11.43
N SER A 4 -5.33 9.37 10.46
CA SER A 4 -4.97 9.38 9.04
C SER A 4 -4.98 10.80 8.51
N LEU A 5 -3.91 11.22 7.86
CA LEU A 5 -3.80 12.54 7.26
C LEU A 5 -4.77 12.72 6.08
N GLU A 6 -4.92 11.68 5.26
CA GLU A 6 -5.87 11.72 4.13
C GLU A 6 -7.33 11.80 4.61
N TRP A 7 -7.64 11.16 5.75
CA TRP A 7 -8.96 11.31 6.36
C TRP A 7 -9.19 12.72 6.93
N LEU A 8 -8.18 13.29 7.58
CA LEU A 8 -8.25 14.68 8.08
C LEU A 8 -8.44 15.69 6.95
N LYS A 9 -7.79 15.49 5.80
CA LYS A 9 -7.93 16.35 4.61
C LYS A 9 -9.34 16.38 4.02
N GLN A 10 -10.18 15.39 4.32
CA GLN A 10 -11.60 15.42 3.94
C GLN A 10 -12.38 16.50 4.69
N TYR A 11 -11.90 16.89 5.89
CA TYR A 11 -12.55 17.86 6.75
C TYR A 11 -11.86 19.24 6.78
N VAL A 12 -10.58 19.32 6.44
CA VAL A 12 -9.82 20.57 6.49
C VAL A 12 -8.72 20.58 5.43
N ASP A 13 -8.53 21.69 4.72
CA ASP A 13 -7.47 21.83 3.71
C ASP A 13 -6.10 22.01 4.39
N ILE A 14 -5.35 20.94 4.51
CA ILE A 14 -4.02 20.96 5.13
C ILE A 14 -2.98 21.23 4.04
N ASN A 15 -2.53 22.51 3.95
CA ASN A 15 -1.58 22.99 2.93
C ASN A 15 -0.15 23.21 3.49
N ILE A 16 0.13 22.64 4.65
CA ILE A 16 1.43 22.69 5.33
C ILE A 16 2.08 21.31 5.35
N SER A 17 3.38 21.25 5.59
CA SER A 17 4.08 19.97 5.72
C SER A 17 3.61 19.19 6.95
N VAL A 18 3.76 17.86 6.91
CA VAL A 18 3.44 16.99 8.06
C VAL A 18 4.23 17.41 9.31
N ALA A 19 5.51 17.76 9.14
CA ALA A 19 6.35 18.21 10.25
C ALA A 19 5.84 19.51 10.89
N GLU A 20 5.43 20.47 10.06
CA GLU A 20 4.84 21.72 10.56
C GLU A 20 3.48 21.49 11.23
N LEU A 21 2.66 20.61 10.68
CA LEU A 21 1.38 20.22 11.27
C LEU A 21 1.59 19.61 12.66
N CYS A 22 2.51 18.66 12.79
CA CYS A 22 2.83 18.02 14.08
C CYS A 22 3.36 19.02 15.10
N ASP A 23 4.23 19.96 14.70
CA ASP A 23 4.71 21.03 15.58
C ASP A 23 3.54 21.90 16.08
N LYS A 24 2.63 22.33 15.19
CA LYS A 24 1.45 23.13 15.56
C LYS A 24 0.51 22.36 16.50
N ILE A 25 0.23 21.09 16.22
CA ILE A 25 -0.61 20.22 17.07
C ILE A 25 0.01 20.09 18.47
N THR A 26 1.31 19.84 18.56
CA THR A 26 2.02 19.71 19.83
C THR A 26 1.99 21.03 20.63
N ARG A 27 2.15 22.18 19.99
CA ARG A 27 2.12 23.48 20.66
C ARG A 27 0.77 23.83 21.29
N VAL A 28 -0.32 23.25 20.83
CA VAL A 28 -1.65 23.45 21.45
C VAL A 28 -1.99 22.37 22.49
N GLY A 29 -1.00 21.56 22.88
CA GLY A 29 -1.11 20.59 23.97
C GLY A 29 -1.62 19.22 23.55
N LEU A 30 -1.52 18.87 22.26
CA LEU A 30 -1.77 17.52 21.74
C LEU A 30 -0.41 16.91 21.36
N GLU A 31 0.15 16.07 22.21
CA GLU A 31 1.47 15.48 21.97
C GLU A 31 1.44 14.51 20.81
N VAL A 32 2.38 14.67 19.88
CA VAL A 32 2.56 13.74 18.75
C VAL A 32 3.66 12.73 19.10
N ASP A 33 3.29 11.48 19.30
CA ASP A 33 4.20 10.40 19.65
C ASP A 33 5.00 9.93 18.45
N THR A 34 4.28 9.53 17.39
CA THR A 34 4.90 8.98 16.19
C THR A 34 4.20 9.44 14.91
N VAL A 35 4.98 9.47 13.83
CA VAL A 35 4.47 9.73 12.48
C VAL A 35 4.90 8.57 11.59
N THR A 36 3.92 7.83 11.10
CA THR A 36 4.15 6.66 10.24
C THR A 36 3.66 6.94 8.84
N GLN A 37 4.58 6.95 7.88
CA GLN A 37 4.23 6.97 6.46
C GLN A 37 3.94 5.52 6.03
N LEU A 38 2.70 5.24 5.66
CA LEU A 38 2.30 3.94 5.14
C LEU A 38 3.00 3.68 3.80
N GLY A 39 3.22 2.42 3.46
CA GLY A 39 3.89 2.06 2.19
C GLY A 39 5.33 2.56 2.07
N LYS A 40 5.99 2.99 3.15
CA LYS A 40 7.40 3.35 3.16
C LYS A 40 8.25 2.16 2.74
N GLY A 41 9.12 2.36 1.74
CA GLY A 41 9.97 1.29 1.19
C GLY A 41 9.27 0.41 0.16
N LEU A 42 8.02 0.73 -0.21
CA LEU A 42 7.28 0.07 -1.29
C LEU A 42 7.29 1.00 -2.51
N GLU A 43 8.09 0.66 -3.53
CA GLU A 43 8.25 1.47 -4.73
C GLU A 43 8.20 0.61 -6.00
N GLY A 44 7.54 1.13 -7.05
CA GLY A 44 7.49 0.48 -8.35
C GLY A 44 6.63 -0.79 -8.40
N VAL A 45 5.72 -0.97 -7.44
CA VAL A 45 4.73 -2.06 -7.49
C VAL A 45 3.45 -1.53 -8.08
N ILE A 46 2.99 -2.17 -9.14
CA ILE A 46 1.78 -1.79 -9.87
C ILE A 46 0.77 -2.94 -9.91
N THR A 47 -0.46 -2.64 -10.25
CA THR A 47 -1.47 -3.66 -10.51
C THR A 47 -1.31 -4.23 -11.91
N GLY A 48 -1.41 -5.54 -12.05
CA GLY A 48 -1.38 -6.23 -13.33
C GLY A 48 -2.45 -7.30 -13.41
N LYS A 49 -2.95 -7.57 -14.62
CA LYS A 49 -3.92 -8.62 -14.88
C LYS A 49 -3.25 -9.83 -15.51
N VAL A 50 -3.51 -11.00 -14.99
CA VAL A 50 -3.01 -12.27 -15.54
C VAL A 50 -3.82 -12.63 -16.77
N MET A 51 -3.21 -12.51 -17.96
CA MET A 51 -3.86 -12.82 -19.22
C MET A 51 -3.79 -14.32 -19.53
N GLU A 52 -2.62 -14.91 -19.27
CA GLU A 52 -2.38 -16.34 -19.47
C GLU A 52 -1.56 -16.89 -18.31
N ILE A 53 -1.81 -18.15 -17.97
CA ILE A 53 -1.05 -18.88 -16.96
C ILE A 53 -0.80 -20.32 -17.46
N HIS A 54 0.47 -20.74 -17.45
CA HIS A 54 0.87 -22.07 -17.91
C HIS A 54 1.89 -22.66 -16.93
N ARG A 55 1.94 -23.99 -16.86
CA ARG A 55 2.99 -24.68 -16.09
C ARG A 55 4.34 -24.53 -16.78
N HIS A 56 5.38 -24.34 -15.96
CA HIS A 56 6.75 -24.33 -16.48
C HIS A 56 7.10 -25.72 -17.04
N PRO A 57 7.67 -25.82 -18.26
CA PRO A 57 7.94 -27.11 -18.90
C PRO A 57 8.86 -28.02 -18.07
N ASP A 58 9.84 -27.42 -17.37
CA ASP A 58 10.86 -28.16 -16.61
C ASP A 58 10.65 -28.08 -15.09
N SER A 59 9.42 -27.72 -14.61
CA SER A 59 9.13 -27.63 -13.18
C SER A 59 7.68 -27.89 -12.85
N ALA A 60 7.44 -28.81 -11.92
CA ALA A 60 6.11 -29.09 -11.39
C ALA A 60 5.55 -27.99 -10.46
N HIS A 61 6.42 -27.10 -9.97
CA HIS A 61 6.08 -26.11 -8.94
C HIS A 61 6.12 -24.66 -9.43
N LEU A 62 6.57 -24.43 -10.68
CA LEU A 62 6.62 -23.09 -11.25
C LEU A 62 5.54 -22.93 -12.32
N TRP A 63 4.98 -21.72 -12.30
CA TRP A 63 4.08 -21.24 -13.33
C TRP A 63 4.72 -20.07 -14.06
N PHE A 64 4.48 -19.93 -15.34
CA PHE A 64 4.73 -18.68 -16.03
C PHE A 64 3.40 -18.00 -16.36
N CYS A 65 3.35 -16.70 -16.10
CA CYS A 65 2.20 -15.86 -16.30
C CYS A 65 2.53 -14.77 -17.31
N MET A 66 1.61 -14.51 -18.24
CA MET A 66 1.66 -13.34 -19.11
C MET A 66 0.73 -12.27 -18.50
N LEU A 67 1.29 -11.11 -18.15
CA LEU A 67 0.57 -10.05 -17.47
C LEU A 67 0.40 -8.82 -18.35
N ASP A 68 -0.80 -8.26 -18.32
CA ASP A 68 -1.12 -6.93 -18.84
C ASP A 68 -1.03 -5.89 -17.73
N TYR A 69 -0.27 -4.80 -17.97
CA TYR A 69 -0.13 -3.66 -17.07
C TYR A 69 -1.01 -2.46 -17.47
N GLY A 70 -1.94 -2.64 -18.42
CA GLY A 70 -2.86 -1.59 -18.84
C GLY A 70 -2.24 -0.44 -19.66
N GLN A 71 -0.98 -0.56 -20.06
CA GLN A 71 -0.27 0.48 -20.82
C GLN A 71 -0.31 0.28 -22.34
N GLY A 72 -1.13 -0.68 -22.83
CA GLY A 72 -1.24 -1.01 -24.26
C GLY A 72 0.02 -1.63 -24.87
N GLY A 73 0.95 -2.09 -24.03
CA GLY A 73 2.16 -2.81 -24.44
C GLY A 73 1.93 -4.32 -24.59
N GLU A 74 2.99 -5.03 -25.00
CA GLU A 74 2.96 -6.51 -25.02
C GLU A 74 2.88 -7.05 -23.58
N PRO A 75 2.15 -8.16 -23.37
CA PRO A 75 2.11 -8.82 -22.06
C PRO A 75 3.50 -9.22 -21.57
N VAL A 76 3.73 -9.03 -20.27
CA VAL A 76 5.04 -9.24 -19.63
C VAL A 76 5.08 -10.61 -18.96
N GLN A 77 6.14 -11.37 -19.22
CA GLN A 77 6.35 -12.69 -18.65
C GLN A 77 6.88 -12.60 -17.22
N ILE A 78 6.16 -13.23 -16.29
CA ILE A 78 6.57 -13.38 -14.89
C ILE A 78 6.45 -14.84 -14.47
N LEU A 79 7.44 -15.32 -13.73
CA LEU A 79 7.47 -16.66 -13.15
C LEU A 79 7.07 -16.58 -11.67
N THR A 80 6.22 -17.52 -11.25
CA THR A 80 5.79 -17.63 -9.85
C THR A 80 5.73 -19.07 -9.39
N GLY A 81 6.02 -19.31 -8.11
CA GLY A 81 5.79 -20.58 -7.42
C GLY A 81 4.45 -20.67 -6.71
N ALA A 82 3.68 -19.59 -6.72
CA ALA A 82 2.38 -19.55 -6.06
C ALA A 82 1.35 -20.42 -6.80
N GLN A 83 0.47 -21.08 -6.03
CA GLN A 83 -0.54 -22.00 -6.56
C GLN A 83 -1.95 -21.40 -6.58
N ASN A 84 -2.11 -20.20 -6.01
CA ASN A 84 -3.39 -19.53 -5.84
C ASN A 84 -3.69 -18.48 -6.93
N VAL A 85 -2.88 -18.38 -7.96
CA VAL A 85 -3.06 -17.43 -9.08
C VAL A 85 -3.79 -18.13 -10.21
N HIS A 86 -4.80 -17.46 -10.78
CA HIS A 86 -5.59 -17.96 -11.90
C HIS A 86 -5.61 -16.95 -13.04
N GLN A 87 -6.05 -17.40 -14.19
CA GLN A 87 -6.26 -16.53 -15.35
C GLN A 87 -7.32 -15.46 -15.02
N TYR A 88 -7.03 -14.24 -15.41
CA TYR A 88 -7.81 -13.01 -15.18
C TYR A 88 -7.74 -12.43 -13.77
N ASP A 89 -7.02 -13.04 -12.84
CA ASP A 89 -6.76 -12.43 -11.54
C ASP A 89 -6.03 -11.09 -11.71
N ILE A 90 -6.39 -10.12 -10.87
CA ILE A 90 -5.65 -8.87 -10.75
C ILE A 90 -4.73 -9.00 -9.53
N VAL A 91 -3.45 -8.74 -9.73
CA VAL A 91 -2.40 -9.00 -8.74
C VAL A 91 -1.42 -7.83 -8.63
N PRO A 92 -0.82 -7.60 -7.47
CA PRO A 92 0.27 -6.66 -7.34
C PRO A 92 1.55 -7.24 -7.97
N VAL A 93 2.20 -6.43 -8.78
CA VAL A 93 3.37 -6.80 -9.56
C VAL A 93 4.51 -5.83 -9.27
N ALA A 94 5.59 -6.34 -8.69
CA ALA A 94 6.85 -5.63 -8.62
C ALA A 94 7.55 -5.72 -9.97
N VAL A 95 7.74 -4.59 -10.65
CA VAL A 95 8.50 -4.53 -11.92
C VAL A 95 10.00 -4.50 -11.64
N VAL A 96 10.82 -4.74 -12.66
CA VAL A 96 12.28 -4.66 -12.52
C VAL A 96 12.68 -3.26 -12.05
N GLY A 97 13.44 -3.19 -10.95
CA GLY A 97 13.85 -1.94 -10.29
C GLY A 97 13.03 -1.58 -9.06
N SER A 98 11.89 -2.23 -8.84
CA SER A 98 11.04 -2.04 -7.65
C SER A 98 11.81 -2.28 -6.35
N VAL A 99 11.37 -1.58 -5.31
CA VAL A 99 11.85 -1.78 -3.94
C VAL A 99 10.67 -2.27 -3.11
N LEU A 100 10.90 -3.34 -2.34
CA LEU A 100 9.93 -3.92 -1.42
C LEU A 100 10.41 -3.74 0.02
N PRO A 101 9.51 -3.48 0.97
CA PRO A 101 9.85 -3.34 2.38
C PRO A 101 10.38 -4.66 2.96
N PRO A 102 10.97 -4.63 4.17
CA PRO A 102 11.27 -5.84 4.93
C PRO A 102 10.05 -6.74 5.08
N SER A 103 10.25 -8.03 4.86
CA SER A 103 9.23 -9.08 4.98
C SER A 103 9.80 -10.31 5.68
N GLU A 104 8.97 -11.28 6.04
CA GLU A 104 9.44 -12.53 6.66
C GLU A 104 10.48 -13.25 5.80
N ARG A 105 10.29 -13.23 4.47
CA ARG A 105 11.22 -13.85 3.51
C ARG A 105 12.46 -13.01 3.22
N ASN A 106 12.34 -11.69 3.31
CA ASN A 106 13.41 -10.73 3.00
C ASN A 106 13.52 -9.67 4.11
N PRO A 107 14.14 -9.99 5.26
CA PRO A 107 14.19 -9.08 6.43
C PRO A 107 14.90 -7.73 6.19
N GLN A 108 15.67 -7.62 5.11
CA GLN A 108 16.35 -6.37 4.73
C GLN A 108 15.63 -5.61 3.60
N GLY A 109 14.43 -6.08 3.21
CA GLY A 109 13.77 -5.62 2.00
C GLY A 109 14.41 -6.20 0.73
N LEU A 110 13.80 -5.93 -0.42
CA LEU A 110 14.24 -6.47 -1.69
C LEU A 110 14.22 -5.39 -2.77
N LYS A 111 15.34 -5.21 -3.46
CA LYS A 111 15.37 -4.49 -4.74
C LYS A 111 15.32 -5.48 -5.88
N LEU A 112 14.23 -5.45 -6.64
CA LEU A 112 13.97 -6.43 -7.69
C LEU A 112 14.88 -6.24 -8.88
N LYS A 113 15.46 -7.35 -9.35
CA LYS A 113 16.24 -7.44 -10.59
C LYS A 113 15.59 -8.44 -11.52
N LYS A 114 15.87 -8.32 -12.81
CA LYS A 114 15.52 -9.38 -13.77
C LYS A 114 16.08 -10.71 -13.27
N ALA A 115 15.24 -11.73 -13.20
CA ALA A 115 15.62 -13.06 -12.76
C ALA A 115 15.52 -14.07 -13.91
N LYS A 116 16.33 -15.11 -13.85
CA LYS A 116 16.22 -16.26 -14.74
C LYS A 116 15.97 -17.52 -13.92
N MET A 117 14.86 -18.18 -14.14
CA MET A 117 14.48 -19.39 -13.41
C MET A 117 14.32 -20.54 -14.37
N ARG A 118 15.15 -21.59 -14.21
CA ARG A 118 15.14 -22.81 -15.03
C ARG A 118 15.09 -22.53 -16.55
N GLY A 119 15.91 -21.58 -17.02
CA GLY A 119 16.01 -21.26 -18.44
C GLY A 119 15.07 -20.18 -18.97
N LEU A 120 13.99 -19.84 -18.26
CA LEU A 120 13.08 -18.77 -18.63
C LEU A 120 13.37 -17.48 -17.86
N ASP A 121 13.20 -16.34 -18.52
CA ASP A 121 13.38 -15.01 -17.92
C ASP A 121 12.08 -14.57 -17.19
N SER A 122 12.22 -13.97 -16.01
CA SER A 122 11.15 -13.28 -15.30
C SER A 122 11.44 -11.78 -15.25
N PHE A 123 10.51 -10.98 -15.75
CA PHE A 123 10.64 -9.50 -15.82
C PHE A 123 9.91 -8.79 -14.69
N GLY A 124 9.65 -9.51 -13.62
CA GLY A 124 8.97 -8.98 -12.43
C GLY A 124 8.74 -10.08 -11.41
N MET A 125 7.99 -9.74 -10.37
CA MET A 125 7.57 -10.65 -9.31
C MET A 125 6.13 -10.33 -8.90
N LEU A 126 5.30 -11.37 -8.75
CA LEU A 126 3.99 -11.24 -8.11
C LEU A 126 4.19 -11.15 -6.60
N CYS A 127 3.49 -10.23 -5.94
CA CYS A 127 3.70 -9.97 -4.53
C CYS A 127 2.61 -10.60 -3.65
N SER A 128 3.03 -11.18 -2.53
CA SER A 128 2.16 -11.54 -1.42
C SER A 128 1.86 -10.31 -0.55
N ALA A 129 0.90 -10.42 0.35
CA ALA A 129 0.59 -9.35 1.28
C ALA A 129 1.77 -9.00 2.22
N ASP A 130 2.53 -10.00 2.67
CA ASP A 130 3.74 -9.83 3.47
C ASP A 130 4.80 -9.01 2.73
N GLU A 131 5.00 -9.28 1.43
CA GLU A 131 5.94 -8.53 0.59
C GLU A 131 5.50 -7.08 0.32
N LEU A 132 4.21 -6.79 0.47
CA LEU A 132 3.65 -5.43 0.44
C LEU A 132 3.73 -4.71 1.80
N GLY A 133 4.21 -5.38 2.86
CA GLY A 133 4.26 -4.85 4.21
C GLY A 133 2.92 -4.86 4.95
N ILE A 134 1.95 -5.66 4.49
CA ILE A 134 0.64 -5.79 5.13
C ILE A 134 0.71 -6.89 6.21
N GLU A 135 0.41 -6.52 7.45
CA GLU A 135 0.42 -7.46 8.56
C GLU A 135 -0.65 -8.55 8.40
N SER A 136 -0.24 -9.80 8.59
CA SER A 136 -1.12 -10.97 8.42
C SER A 136 -2.38 -10.95 9.30
N LYS A 137 -2.33 -10.27 10.46
CA LYS A 137 -3.50 -10.10 11.34
C LYS A 137 -4.64 -9.26 10.72
N LEU A 138 -4.32 -8.41 9.73
CA LEU A 138 -5.28 -7.56 9.03
C LEU A 138 -5.96 -8.28 7.85
N LEU A 139 -5.49 -9.49 7.52
CA LEU A 139 -5.90 -10.25 6.34
C LEU A 139 -6.92 -11.34 6.68
N LEU A 140 -7.82 -11.59 5.75
CA LEU A 140 -8.66 -12.78 5.77
C LEU A 140 -7.79 -14.05 5.64
N PRO A 141 -8.21 -15.19 6.21
CA PRO A 141 -7.41 -16.41 6.18
C PRO A 141 -6.93 -16.83 4.78
N GLU A 142 -7.75 -16.66 3.76
CA GLU A 142 -7.47 -16.96 2.36
C GLU A 142 -6.42 -16.03 1.73
N GLN A 143 -6.26 -14.82 2.25
CA GLN A 143 -5.31 -13.81 1.76
C GLN A 143 -3.93 -13.90 2.40
N ARG A 144 -3.78 -14.72 3.45
CA ARG A 144 -2.52 -14.82 4.22
C ARG A 144 -1.43 -15.60 3.50
N ASN A 145 -1.82 -16.48 2.59
CA ASN A 145 -0.89 -17.35 1.89
C ASN A 145 -0.96 -17.15 0.38
N GLY A 146 0.20 -17.17 -0.27
CA GLY A 146 0.31 -17.00 -1.72
C GLY A 146 0.33 -15.54 -2.17
N ILE A 147 -0.01 -15.31 -3.43
CA ILE A 147 -0.08 -13.97 -4.01
C ILE A 147 -1.34 -13.26 -3.51
N PHE A 148 -1.23 -11.97 -3.27
CA PHE A 148 -2.35 -11.12 -2.86
C PHE A 148 -3.27 -10.85 -4.06
N ILE A 149 -4.43 -11.50 -4.11
CA ILE A 149 -5.40 -11.32 -5.20
C ILE A 149 -6.26 -10.09 -4.89
N LEU A 150 -6.31 -9.17 -5.85
CA LEU A 150 -7.10 -7.93 -5.76
C LEU A 150 -8.52 -8.14 -6.30
N PRO A 151 -9.50 -7.30 -5.92
CA PRO A 151 -10.85 -7.34 -6.48
C PRO A 151 -10.84 -7.19 -8.01
N GLU A 152 -11.76 -7.86 -8.68
CA GLU A 152 -11.86 -7.89 -10.17
C GLU A 152 -12.05 -6.51 -10.82
N ASN A 153 -12.61 -5.55 -10.08
CA ASN A 153 -12.83 -4.18 -10.55
C ASN A 153 -11.63 -3.23 -10.29
N THR A 154 -10.51 -3.75 -9.78
CA THR A 154 -9.31 -2.94 -9.55
C THR A 154 -8.73 -2.45 -10.88
N PRO A 155 -8.44 -1.15 -11.04
CA PRO A 155 -7.80 -0.65 -12.25
C PRO A 155 -6.38 -1.24 -12.38
N ILE A 156 -5.98 -1.61 -13.60
CA ILE A 156 -4.66 -2.15 -13.91
C ILE A 156 -3.67 -1.03 -14.27
N GLY A 157 -2.36 -1.27 -14.00
CA GLY A 157 -1.30 -0.30 -14.28
C GLY A 157 -1.21 0.85 -13.27
N VAL A 158 -1.93 0.77 -12.16
CA VAL A 158 -1.94 1.78 -11.10
C VAL A 158 -0.97 1.38 -9.99
N ASP A 159 -0.33 2.38 -9.34
CA ASP A 159 0.52 2.14 -8.17
C ASP A 159 -0.28 1.44 -7.07
N ILE A 160 0.26 0.35 -6.55
CA ILE A 160 -0.41 -0.47 -5.52
C ILE A 160 -0.67 0.33 -4.24
N LYS A 161 0.16 1.33 -3.92
CA LYS A 161 -0.06 2.18 -2.75
C LYS A 161 -1.37 2.95 -2.84
N THR A 162 -1.66 3.50 -4.01
CA THR A 162 -2.93 4.21 -4.25
C THR A 162 -4.13 3.26 -4.16
N VAL A 163 -4.00 2.06 -4.72
CA VAL A 163 -5.07 1.05 -4.68
C VAL A 163 -5.38 0.58 -3.25
N LEU A 164 -4.35 0.43 -2.43
CA LEU A 164 -4.47 -0.07 -1.05
C LEU A 164 -4.54 1.06 0.00
N GLY A 165 -4.50 2.34 -0.41
CA GLY A 165 -4.48 3.47 0.52
C GLY A 165 -3.20 3.54 1.37
N LEU A 166 -2.08 3.05 0.83
CA LEU A 166 -0.78 3.04 1.52
C LEU A 166 0.05 4.32 1.26
N ASP A 167 -0.45 5.26 0.49
CA ASP A 167 0.13 6.60 0.26
C ASP A 167 -0.30 7.63 1.31
N ASP A 168 -0.79 7.15 2.45
CA ASP A 168 -1.21 7.95 3.60
C ASP A 168 -0.11 8.07 4.68
N THR A 169 -0.29 9.05 5.54
CA THR A 169 0.51 9.26 6.75
C THR A 169 -0.38 9.18 7.98
N VAL A 170 -0.03 8.32 8.91
CA VAL A 170 -0.72 8.18 10.20
C VAL A 170 0.06 8.90 11.27
N ILE A 171 -0.60 9.80 11.98
CA ILE A 171 -0.08 10.55 13.12
C ILE A 171 -0.64 9.91 14.38
N ASP A 172 0.21 9.44 15.27
CA ASP A 172 -0.20 8.99 16.60
C ASP A 172 -0.12 10.15 17.58
N ILE A 173 -1.27 10.47 18.18
CA ILE A 173 -1.43 11.61 19.08
C ILE A 173 -1.82 11.10 20.46
N ASP A 174 -1.02 11.45 21.46
CA ASP A 174 -1.39 11.20 22.86
C ASP A 174 -2.37 12.28 23.34
N LEU A 175 -3.57 11.83 23.70
CA LEU A 175 -4.66 12.69 24.10
C LEU A 175 -4.88 12.61 25.61
N THR A 176 -4.70 13.71 26.29
CA THR A 176 -4.99 13.83 27.71
C THR A 176 -6.51 13.81 27.96
N SER A 177 -6.92 13.40 29.17
CA SER A 177 -8.33 13.22 29.53
C SER A 177 -9.20 14.49 29.43
N ASN A 178 -8.58 15.66 29.47
CA ASN A 178 -9.25 16.95 29.30
C ASN A 178 -9.46 17.35 27.84
N ARG A 179 -8.93 16.57 26.87
CA ARG A 179 -9.07 16.80 25.43
C ARG A 179 -9.91 15.70 24.76
N ALA A 180 -10.98 15.29 25.44
CA ALA A 180 -11.93 14.31 24.93
C ALA A 180 -12.61 14.74 23.62
N ASP A 181 -12.68 16.03 23.34
CA ASP A 181 -13.13 16.61 22.08
C ASP A 181 -12.34 16.13 20.87
N CYS A 182 -11.04 15.85 21.05
CA CYS A 182 -10.12 15.38 20.00
C CYS A 182 -10.09 13.84 19.80
N PHE A 183 -10.87 13.05 20.54
CA PHE A 183 -10.99 11.60 20.36
C PHE A 183 -11.77 11.17 19.11
N SER A 184 -11.92 12.06 18.14
CA SER A 184 -12.52 11.76 16.85
C SER A 184 -11.82 12.54 15.74
N ILE A 185 -11.84 12.00 14.53
CA ILE A 185 -11.24 12.67 13.36
C ILE A 185 -11.84 14.07 13.16
N ILE A 186 -13.16 14.21 13.33
CA ILE A 186 -13.82 15.52 13.18
C ILE A 186 -13.45 16.49 14.32
N GLY A 187 -13.25 16.00 15.54
CA GLY A 187 -12.77 16.82 16.67
C GLY A 187 -11.35 17.31 16.43
N LEU A 188 -10.47 16.42 16.00
CA LEU A 188 -9.10 16.77 15.63
C LEU A 188 -9.06 17.72 14.41
N ALA A 189 -9.92 17.53 13.42
CA ALA A 189 -10.01 18.43 12.27
C ALA A 189 -10.45 19.84 12.66
N ARG A 190 -11.34 19.99 13.67
CA ARG A 190 -11.71 21.29 14.23
C ARG A 190 -10.52 22.00 14.87
N GLU A 191 -9.71 21.27 15.63
CA GLU A 191 -8.49 21.80 16.21
C GLU A 191 -7.49 22.22 15.14
N ILE A 192 -7.27 21.37 14.13
CA ILE A 192 -6.40 21.69 12.99
C ILE A 192 -6.91 22.92 12.23
N SER A 193 -8.22 23.03 12.01
CA SER A 193 -8.83 24.22 11.42
C SER A 193 -8.53 25.48 12.22
N ALA A 194 -8.64 25.42 13.55
CA ALA A 194 -8.35 26.54 14.43
C ALA A 194 -6.87 26.96 14.40
N ILE A 195 -5.95 26.02 14.44
CA ILE A 195 -4.50 26.31 14.49
C ILE A 195 -3.89 26.67 13.13
N THR A 196 -4.53 26.27 12.04
CA THR A 196 -4.07 26.59 10.68
C THR A 196 -4.79 27.77 10.07
N GLY A 197 -5.97 28.13 10.58
CA GLY A 197 -6.86 29.12 9.98
C GLY A 197 -7.60 28.63 8.73
N CYS A 198 -7.48 27.36 8.39
CA CYS A 198 -8.17 26.75 7.24
C CYS A 198 -9.64 26.45 7.59
N PRO A 199 -10.60 26.66 6.67
CA PRO A 199 -12.00 26.40 6.93
C PRO A 199 -12.27 24.91 7.13
N LEU A 200 -13.14 24.59 8.09
CA LEU A 200 -13.64 23.23 8.31
C LEU A 200 -14.71 22.90 7.27
N LYS A 201 -14.58 21.74 6.66
CA LYS A 201 -15.55 21.15 5.72
C LYS A 201 -16.38 20.11 6.46
N MET A 202 -17.67 20.37 6.66
CA MET A 202 -18.56 19.38 7.23
C MET A 202 -19.16 18.51 6.12
N PRO A 203 -19.30 17.19 6.33
CA PRO A 203 -20.02 16.34 5.39
C PRO A 203 -21.46 16.85 5.24
N ALA A 204 -21.97 16.82 4.00
CA ALA A 204 -23.38 17.07 3.76
C ALA A 204 -24.21 15.99 4.47
N MET A 205 -25.20 16.42 5.26
CA MET A 205 -26.18 15.53 5.90
C MET A 205 -27.33 15.25 4.94
#